data_e280333c92cb630e3cf507824cc86705
#
_entry.id   e280333c92cb630e3cf507824cc86705
#
_cell.length_a   1.000
_cell.length_b   1.000
_cell.length_c   1.000
_cell.angle_alpha   90.00
_cell.angle_beta   90.00
_cell.angle_gamma   90.00
#
_symmetry.space_group_name_H-M   'P 1'
#
loop_
_entity.id
_entity.type
_entity.pdbx_description
1 polymer ?
#
loop_
_entity_poly.entity_id
_entity_poly.type
_entity_poly.pdbx_seq_one_letter_code
_entity_poly.pdbx_strand_id
1 'polypeptide(L)'
;PAQGFYQPVISGFAEGCPLESAEGLQTGDRIVAIDGERVYVYSDISLLFGLNKTGVFDLTVERDGQRVQLKDFAMERQTYTDQSGNEYSGYGIYFGAKAATFGDKLAYTWNNAVDFVRMVRLSLQMLLNGQAGLRDLSGPVGIVSTMVQVGEQAETTRAAVENIAYIAALIAVNLAVMNLLPLPALDGGRIFFLFVNAVAMLLFKKQIPAKYENYIHFAGLILLLALMVVLVFSDVGKLIK
;
A
#
# COMPACT_ATOMS: atom_id res chain seq x y z
N PRO A 1 -9.85 -1.53 27.45
CA PRO A 1 -10.08 -0.32 26.71
C PRO A 1 -10.52 -0.69 25.30
N ALA A 2 -11.61 -0.08 24.79
CA ALA A 2 -12.06 -0.30 23.44
C ALA A 2 -10.97 0.25 22.50
N GLN A 3 -10.20 -0.64 21.88
CA GLN A 3 -9.21 -0.25 20.90
C GLN A 3 -9.95 0.32 19.70
N GLY A 4 -9.87 1.65 19.53
CA GLY A 4 -10.32 2.35 18.35
C GLY A 4 -9.29 2.17 17.22
N PHE A 5 -9.66 2.53 16.00
CA PHE A 5 -8.71 2.67 14.90
C PHE A 5 -8.52 4.15 14.56
N TYR A 6 -7.32 4.47 14.10
CA TYR A 6 -7.01 5.82 13.65
C TYR A 6 -7.79 6.13 12.38
N GLN A 7 -8.32 7.34 12.34
CA GLN A 7 -9.01 7.88 11.17
C GLN A 7 -8.13 8.92 10.48
N PRO A 8 -8.29 9.15 9.18
CA PRO A 8 -7.59 10.20 8.45
C PRO A 8 -8.15 11.59 8.79
N VAL A 9 -8.45 11.83 10.06
CA VAL A 9 -9.02 13.10 10.58
C VAL A 9 -8.00 13.73 11.52
N ILE A 10 -7.64 14.97 11.23
CA ILE A 10 -6.69 15.74 12.04
C ILE A 10 -7.34 16.04 13.40
N SER A 11 -6.72 15.58 14.46
CA SER A 11 -7.17 15.83 15.84
C SER A 11 -6.42 16.99 16.51
N GLY A 12 -5.33 17.45 15.92
CA GLY A 12 -4.52 18.56 16.41
C GLY A 12 -3.14 18.59 15.75
N PHE A 13 -2.33 19.51 16.20
CA PHE A 13 -0.97 19.73 15.72
C PHE A 13 0.02 19.75 16.88
N ALA A 14 1.29 19.49 16.58
CA ALA A 14 2.37 19.68 17.53
C ALA A 14 2.57 21.18 17.80
N GLU A 15 3.07 21.51 18.99
CA GLU A 15 3.38 22.89 19.36
C GLU A 15 4.37 23.52 18.37
N GLY A 16 4.02 24.69 17.83
CA GLY A 16 4.82 25.37 16.82
C GLY A 16 4.72 24.79 15.40
N CYS A 17 3.79 23.88 15.13
CA CYS A 17 3.59 23.34 13.78
C CYS A 17 3.12 24.44 12.80
N PRO A 18 3.86 24.73 11.72
CA PRO A 18 3.51 25.82 10.81
C PRO A 18 2.36 25.46 9.85
N LEU A 19 1.89 24.22 9.84
CA LEU A 19 0.86 23.74 8.91
C LEU A 19 -0.55 24.11 9.34
N GLU A 20 -0.74 24.44 10.64
CA GLU A 20 -2.01 24.89 11.17
C GLU A 20 -2.24 26.36 10.85
N SER A 21 -3.18 26.66 9.96
CA SER A 21 -3.53 28.04 9.61
C SER A 21 -4.94 28.10 9.02
N ALA A 22 -5.48 29.32 8.92
CA ALA A 22 -6.79 29.54 8.28
C ALA A 22 -6.82 29.16 6.81
N GLU A 23 -5.70 29.31 6.11
CA GLU A 23 -5.55 28.95 4.69
C GLU A 23 -4.93 27.54 4.50
N GLY A 24 -4.39 26.95 5.54
CA GLY A 24 -3.76 25.63 5.55
C GLY A 24 -4.66 24.53 6.12
N LEU A 25 -4.01 23.58 6.81
CA LEU A 25 -4.71 22.48 7.51
C LEU A 25 -5.32 22.98 8.81
N GLN A 26 -6.43 22.38 9.20
CA GLN A 26 -7.15 22.70 10.44
C GLN A 26 -7.51 21.44 11.20
N THR A 27 -7.64 21.58 12.51
CA THR A 27 -8.19 20.52 13.36
C THR A 27 -9.63 20.21 12.92
N GLY A 28 -9.95 18.93 12.75
CA GLY A 28 -11.22 18.46 12.21
C GLY A 28 -11.18 18.12 10.71
N ASP A 29 -10.18 18.57 9.96
CA ASP A 29 -10.02 18.21 8.56
C ASP A 29 -9.85 16.70 8.39
N ARG A 30 -10.61 16.14 7.45
CA ARG A 30 -10.42 14.77 6.99
C ARG A 30 -9.61 14.77 5.72
N ILE A 31 -8.44 14.17 5.71
CA ILE A 31 -7.64 14.02 4.51
C ILE A 31 -8.31 12.97 3.60
N VAL A 32 -8.73 13.38 2.39
CA VAL A 32 -9.42 12.51 1.42
C VAL A 32 -8.58 12.18 0.21
N ALA A 33 -7.57 13.00 -0.14
CA ALA A 33 -6.61 12.69 -1.19
C ALA A 33 -5.28 13.42 -0.96
N ILE A 34 -4.18 12.83 -1.42
CA ILE A 34 -2.82 13.36 -1.42
C ILE A 34 -2.24 13.11 -2.81
N ASP A 35 -1.74 14.16 -3.49
CA ASP A 35 -1.17 14.12 -4.84
C ASP A 35 -2.07 13.37 -5.85
N GLY A 36 -3.38 13.60 -5.76
CA GLY A 36 -4.39 12.96 -6.60
C GLY A 36 -4.76 11.52 -6.19
N GLU A 37 -4.02 10.88 -5.29
CA GLU A 37 -4.33 9.55 -4.77
C GLU A 37 -5.28 9.64 -3.58
N ARG A 38 -6.36 8.84 -3.63
CA ARG A 38 -7.40 8.83 -2.59
C ARG A 38 -6.90 8.17 -1.31
N VAL A 39 -7.21 8.76 -0.16
CA VAL A 39 -6.98 8.19 1.17
C VAL A 39 -8.20 7.36 1.58
N TYR A 40 -8.02 6.07 1.82
CA TYR A 40 -9.06 5.14 2.27
C TYR A 40 -8.95 4.84 3.76
N VAL A 41 -7.73 4.68 4.24
CA VAL A 41 -7.40 4.35 5.63
C VAL A 41 -6.27 5.25 6.13
N TYR A 42 -6.09 5.32 7.44
CA TYR A 42 -5.05 6.16 8.05
C TYR A 42 -3.63 5.83 7.56
N SER A 43 -3.33 4.54 7.37
CA SER A 43 -2.00 4.11 6.89
C SER A 43 -1.62 4.66 5.52
N ASP A 44 -2.61 5.01 4.68
CA ASP A 44 -2.36 5.64 3.38
C ASP A 44 -1.62 6.96 3.50
N ILE A 45 -1.91 7.73 4.55
CA ILE A 45 -1.29 9.04 4.77
C ILE A 45 0.22 8.89 4.89
N SER A 46 0.68 7.96 5.71
CA SER A 46 2.12 7.71 5.89
C SER A 46 2.77 7.21 4.60
N LEU A 47 2.08 6.33 3.88
CA LEU A 47 2.54 5.81 2.59
C LEU A 47 2.68 6.94 1.56
N LEU A 48 1.60 7.70 1.34
CA LEU A 48 1.57 8.75 0.31
C LEU A 48 2.53 9.90 0.62
N PHE A 49 2.63 10.30 1.88
CA PHE A 49 3.66 11.27 2.30
C PHE A 49 5.09 10.74 2.09
N GLY A 50 5.30 9.42 2.27
CA GLY A 50 6.61 8.80 2.04
C GLY A 50 7.00 8.69 0.57
N LEU A 51 6.02 8.61 -0.34
CA LEU A 51 6.26 8.53 -1.79
C LEU A 51 6.68 9.88 -2.38
N ASN A 52 6.18 10.99 -1.83
CA ASN A 52 6.55 12.33 -2.27
C ASN A 52 7.94 12.69 -1.76
N LYS A 53 8.84 13.04 -2.68
CA LYS A 53 10.24 13.43 -2.40
C LYS A 53 10.46 14.94 -2.44
N THR A 54 9.46 15.70 -2.89
CA THR A 54 9.59 17.15 -3.12
C THR A 54 9.27 17.97 -1.87
N GLY A 55 8.49 17.43 -0.94
CA GLY A 55 7.97 18.17 0.21
C GLY A 55 6.83 19.14 -0.14
N VAL A 56 6.36 19.14 -1.40
CA VAL A 56 5.22 19.93 -1.86
C VAL A 56 4.10 18.97 -2.24
N PHE A 57 2.91 19.17 -1.70
CA PHE A 57 1.79 18.24 -1.80
C PHE A 57 0.52 18.93 -2.32
N ASP A 58 -0.22 18.24 -3.15
CA ASP A 58 -1.59 18.59 -3.46
C ASP A 58 -2.53 17.83 -2.52
N LEU A 59 -3.05 18.54 -1.50
CA LEU A 59 -3.94 17.92 -0.51
C LEU A 59 -5.39 18.24 -0.82
N THR A 60 -6.26 17.25 -0.72
CA THR A 60 -7.70 17.44 -0.66
C THR A 60 -8.20 17.03 0.72
N VAL A 61 -8.83 17.95 1.42
CA VAL A 61 -9.43 17.69 2.72
C VAL A 61 -10.95 17.91 2.66
N GLU A 62 -11.66 17.25 3.54
CA GLU A 62 -13.08 17.50 3.82
C GLU A 62 -13.17 18.27 5.13
N ARG A 63 -13.65 19.51 5.04
CA ARG A 63 -13.84 20.46 6.14
C ARG A 63 -15.31 20.90 6.17
N ASP A 64 -16.00 20.66 7.28
CA ASP A 64 -17.42 21.01 7.44
C ASP A 64 -18.33 20.45 6.31
N GLY A 65 -18.01 19.24 5.83
CA GLY A 65 -18.74 18.59 4.73
C GLY A 65 -18.43 19.12 3.33
N GLN A 66 -17.51 20.08 3.20
CA GLN A 66 -17.05 20.62 1.91
C GLN A 66 -15.63 20.15 1.59
N ARG A 67 -15.36 19.96 0.30
CA ARG A 67 -14.00 19.64 -0.16
C ARG A 67 -13.19 20.89 -0.38
N VAL A 68 -12.06 20.99 0.32
CA VAL A 68 -11.08 22.06 0.19
C VAL A 68 -9.82 21.49 -0.45
N GLN A 69 -9.31 22.14 -1.48
CA GLN A 69 -8.05 21.78 -2.14
C GLN A 69 -6.95 22.75 -1.71
N LEU A 70 -5.88 22.22 -1.16
CA LEU A 70 -4.65 22.92 -0.86
C LEU A 70 -3.62 22.49 -1.90
N LYS A 71 -3.40 23.35 -2.91
CA LYS A 71 -2.45 23.07 -3.99
C LYS A 71 -1.08 23.61 -3.64
N ASP A 72 -0.05 22.92 -4.12
CA ASP A 72 1.35 23.28 -3.90
C ASP A 72 1.66 23.54 -2.42
N PHE A 73 1.04 22.75 -1.53
CA PHE A 73 1.14 22.91 -0.08
C PHE A 73 2.48 22.37 0.40
N ALA A 74 3.38 23.28 0.78
CA ALA A 74 4.70 22.91 1.25
C ALA A 74 4.63 22.35 2.68
N MET A 75 5.19 21.15 2.88
CA MET A 75 5.28 20.50 4.19
C MET A 75 6.70 19.98 4.39
N GLU A 76 7.36 20.45 5.42
CA GLU A 76 8.68 19.99 5.80
C GLU A 76 8.62 19.11 7.05
N ARG A 77 9.43 18.05 7.06
CA ARG A 77 9.63 17.24 8.26
C ARG A 77 10.47 18.03 9.26
N GLN A 78 9.96 18.15 10.46
CA GLN A 78 10.63 18.79 11.58
C GLN A 78 10.75 17.82 12.75
N THR A 79 11.60 18.14 13.71
CA THR A 79 11.68 17.39 14.97
C THR A 79 10.71 18.02 15.96
N TYR A 80 9.80 17.20 16.48
CA TYR A 80 8.82 17.58 17.51
C TYR A 80 9.02 16.72 18.73
N THR A 81 8.55 17.20 19.88
CA THR A 81 8.56 16.45 21.13
C THR A 81 7.15 15.95 21.42
N ASP A 82 7.00 14.66 21.71
CA ASP A 82 5.72 14.08 22.08
C ASP A 82 5.34 14.43 23.55
N GLN A 83 4.13 14.06 23.96
CA GLN A 83 3.64 14.30 25.33
C GLN A 83 4.44 13.55 26.41
N SER A 84 5.26 12.58 26.03
CA SER A 84 6.13 11.79 26.90
C SER A 84 7.58 12.34 26.95
N GLY A 85 7.85 13.42 26.21
CA GLY A 85 9.18 14.05 26.14
C GLY A 85 10.13 13.40 25.12
N ASN A 86 9.66 12.47 24.28
CA ASN A 86 10.48 11.85 23.24
C ASN A 86 10.47 12.70 21.97
N GLU A 87 11.65 12.87 21.37
CA GLU A 87 11.78 13.53 20.08
C GLU A 87 11.39 12.58 18.94
N TYR A 88 10.59 13.06 17.99
CA TYR A 88 10.28 12.35 16.75
C TYR A 88 10.34 13.29 15.54
N SER A 89 10.70 12.76 14.37
CA SER A 89 10.71 13.50 13.12
C SER A 89 9.42 13.24 12.34
N GLY A 90 8.69 14.30 12.03
CA GLY A 90 7.39 14.20 11.35
C GLY A 90 6.90 15.55 10.83
N TYR A 91 5.66 15.58 10.39
CA TYR A 91 4.99 16.81 9.93
C TYR A 91 4.24 17.53 11.07
N GLY A 92 4.28 17.02 12.28
CA GLY A 92 3.60 17.64 13.43
C GLY A 92 2.06 17.55 13.40
N ILE A 93 1.50 16.61 12.64
CA ILE A 93 0.04 16.40 12.53
C ILE A 93 -0.35 15.22 13.40
N TYR A 94 -1.35 15.41 14.26
CA TYR A 94 -1.95 14.33 15.08
C TYR A 94 -3.28 13.90 14.47
N PHE A 95 -3.52 12.59 14.50
CA PHE A 95 -4.74 11.98 13.96
C PHE A 95 -5.59 11.38 15.07
N GLY A 96 -6.90 11.55 14.96
CA GLY A 96 -7.84 11.06 15.94
C GLY A 96 -8.10 9.56 15.84
N ALA A 97 -8.27 8.91 17.00
CA ALA A 97 -8.75 7.54 17.08
C ALA A 97 -10.23 7.54 17.46
N LYS A 98 -11.04 6.71 16.80
CA LYS A 98 -12.46 6.52 17.11
C LYS A 98 -12.72 5.10 17.59
N ALA A 99 -13.57 4.96 18.63
CA ALA A 99 -14.07 3.64 19.00
C ALA A 99 -14.89 3.03 17.86
N ALA A 100 -14.56 1.79 17.50
CA ALA A 100 -15.11 1.12 16.32
C ALA A 100 -16.48 0.51 16.61
N THR A 101 -17.53 0.95 15.92
CA THR A 101 -18.80 0.21 15.81
C THR A 101 -18.63 -0.99 14.85
N PHE A 102 -19.60 -1.90 14.83
CA PHE A 102 -19.57 -3.04 13.89
C PHE A 102 -19.58 -2.57 12.43
N GLY A 103 -20.37 -1.54 12.10
CA GLY A 103 -20.39 -0.94 10.75
C GLY A 103 -19.06 -0.31 10.37
N ASP A 104 -18.42 0.40 11.31
CA ASP A 104 -17.08 0.97 11.10
C ASP A 104 -16.04 -0.12 10.81
N LYS A 105 -16.13 -1.27 11.47
CA LYS A 105 -15.21 -2.41 11.22
C LYS A 105 -15.39 -2.98 9.82
N LEU A 106 -16.62 -3.15 9.36
CA LEU A 106 -16.91 -3.62 7.99
C LEU A 106 -16.40 -2.63 6.94
N ALA A 107 -16.69 -1.32 7.14
CA ALA A 107 -16.21 -0.27 6.24
C ALA A 107 -14.68 -0.20 6.21
N TYR A 108 -14.04 -0.32 7.37
CA TYR A 108 -12.58 -0.37 7.48
C TYR A 108 -11.99 -1.58 6.75
N THR A 109 -12.58 -2.78 6.93
CA THR A 109 -12.14 -4.00 6.24
C THR A 109 -12.27 -3.85 4.73
N TRP A 110 -13.39 -3.32 4.24
CA TRP A 110 -13.61 -3.06 2.81
C TRP A 110 -12.59 -2.05 2.25
N ASN A 111 -12.38 -0.95 2.97
CA ASN A 111 -11.42 0.07 2.57
C ASN A 111 -9.99 -0.48 2.53
N ASN A 112 -9.59 -1.32 3.50
CA ASN A 112 -8.29 -1.99 3.46
C ASN A 112 -8.15 -2.93 2.26
N ALA A 113 -9.20 -3.70 1.93
CA ALA A 113 -9.14 -4.58 0.76
C ALA A 113 -8.94 -3.78 -0.55
N VAL A 114 -9.66 -2.65 -0.71
CA VAL A 114 -9.46 -1.73 -1.85
C VAL A 114 -8.07 -1.13 -1.85
N ASP A 115 -7.58 -0.72 -0.68
CA ASP A 115 -6.25 -0.14 -0.52
C ASP A 115 -5.14 -1.14 -0.88
N PHE A 116 -5.27 -2.40 -0.49
CA PHE A 116 -4.32 -3.44 -0.87
C PHE A 116 -4.19 -3.59 -2.39
N VAL A 117 -5.31 -3.56 -3.12
CA VAL A 117 -5.30 -3.57 -4.60
C VAL A 117 -4.55 -2.35 -5.14
N ARG A 118 -4.80 -1.18 -4.55
CA ARG A 118 -4.10 0.06 -4.92
C ARG A 118 -2.60 -0.01 -4.62
N MET A 119 -2.21 -0.54 -3.46
CA MET A 119 -0.80 -0.73 -3.09
C MET A 119 -0.05 -1.58 -4.13
N VAL A 120 -0.66 -2.66 -4.63
CA VAL A 120 -0.08 -3.47 -5.72
C VAL A 120 0.15 -2.62 -6.96
N ARG A 121 -0.86 -1.81 -7.36
CA ARG A 121 -0.74 -0.90 -8.50
C ARG A 121 0.41 0.10 -8.31
N LEU A 122 0.47 0.76 -7.16
CA LEU A 122 1.53 1.74 -6.85
C LEU A 122 2.92 1.07 -6.84
N SER A 123 3.04 -0.10 -6.24
CA SER A 123 4.30 -0.87 -6.23
C SER A 123 4.77 -1.24 -7.63
N LEU A 124 3.85 -1.64 -8.51
CA LEU A 124 4.17 -1.91 -9.92
C LEU A 124 4.59 -0.64 -10.66
N GLN A 125 3.93 0.49 -10.42
CA GLN A 125 4.30 1.78 -11.00
C GLN A 125 5.70 2.21 -10.53
N MET A 126 6.03 2.03 -9.24
CA MET A 126 7.37 2.35 -8.71
C MET A 126 8.46 1.49 -9.37
N LEU A 127 8.19 0.21 -9.59
CA LEU A 127 9.11 -0.69 -10.32
C LEU A 127 9.30 -0.24 -11.76
N LEU A 128 8.22 0.08 -12.48
CA LEU A 128 8.26 0.50 -13.89
C LEU A 128 8.95 1.86 -14.06
N ASN A 129 8.77 2.77 -13.10
CA ASN A 129 9.39 4.10 -13.10
C ASN A 129 10.83 4.10 -12.57
N GLY A 130 11.38 2.94 -12.18
CA GLY A 130 12.74 2.82 -11.63
C GLY A 130 12.91 3.45 -10.25
N GLN A 131 11.81 3.77 -9.55
CA GLN A 131 11.84 4.31 -8.18
C GLN A 131 12.08 3.20 -7.14
N ALA A 132 11.76 1.95 -7.48
CA ALA A 132 12.08 0.76 -6.70
C ALA A 132 12.93 -0.19 -7.55
N GLY A 133 13.93 -0.82 -6.93
CA GLY A 133 14.78 -1.81 -7.56
C GLY A 133 14.46 -3.24 -7.11
N LEU A 134 15.11 -4.23 -7.74
CA LEU A 134 14.96 -5.64 -7.33
C LEU A 134 15.38 -5.88 -5.88
N ARG A 135 16.23 -5.04 -5.32
CA ARG A 135 16.66 -5.13 -3.91
C ARG A 135 15.57 -4.71 -2.93
N ASP A 136 14.61 -3.91 -3.37
CA ASP A 136 13.51 -3.44 -2.54
C ASP A 136 12.36 -4.47 -2.49
N LEU A 137 12.41 -5.46 -3.40
CA LEU A 137 11.48 -6.59 -3.38
C LEU A 137 11.85 -7.56 -2.26
N SER A 138 10.84 -8.07 -1.59
CA SER A 138 10.98 -9.16 -0.64
C SER A 138 10.58 -10.47 -1.30
N GLY A 139 11.44 -11.46 -1.23
CA GLY A 139 11.14 -12.83 -1.61
C GLY A 139 10.54 -13.62 -0.44
N PRO A 140 10.39 -14.94 -0.57
CA PRO A 140 9.78 -15.79 0.46
C PRO A 140 10.49 -15.71 1.81
N VAL A 141 11.81 -15.59 1.82
CA VAL A 141 12.61 -15.51 3.06
C VAL A 141 12.39 -14.16 3.75
N GLY A 142 12.36 -13.06 3.00
CA GLY A 142 12.08 -11.73 3.54
C GLY A 142 10.67 -11.62 4.12
N ILE A 143 9.68 -12.23 3.48
CA ILE A 143 8.29 -12.28 3.99
C ILE A 143 8.24 -13.00 5.33
N VAL A 144 8.84 -14.19 5.44
CA VAL A 144 8.89 -14.95 6.70
C VAL A 144 9.62 -14.15 7.78
N SER A 145 10.76 -13.52 7.45
CA SER A 145 11.50 -12.68 8.39
C SER A 145 10.65 -11.52 8.91
N THR A 146 9.91 -10.85 8.04
CA THR A 146 8.99 -9.76 8.45
C THR A 146 7.89 -10.27 9.38
N MET A 147 7.30 -11.44 9.08
CA MET A 147 6.26 -12.05 9.94
C MET A 147 6.80 -12.39 11.33
N VAL A 148 8.02 -12.92 11.41
CA VAL A 148 8.69 -13.23 12.69
C VAL A 148 8.95 -11.94 13.47
N GLN A 149 9.53 -10.92 12.86
CA GLN A 149 9.83 -9.64 13.51
C GLN A 149 8.56 -8.97 14.07
N VAL A 150 7.48 -8.94 13.28
CA VAL A 150 6.20 -8.36 13.71
C VAL A 150 5.58 -9.17 14.85
N GLY A 151 5.76 -10.50 14.84
CA GLY A 151 5.32 -11.37 15.93
C GLY A 151 6.10 -11.12 17.23
N GLU A 152 7.43 -10.96 17.14
CA GLU A 152 8.32 -10.73 18.27
C GLU A 152 8.15 -9.32 18.89
N GLN A 153 7.85 -8.32 18.09
CA GLN A 153 7.61 -6.94 18.54
C GLN A 153 6.23 -6.73 19.17
N ALA A 154 5.36 -7.71 19.12
CA ALA A 154 4.02 -7.59 19.67
C ALA A 154 4.03 -7.71 21.20
N GLU A 155 3.41 -6.76 21.89
CA GLU A 155 3.34 -6.72 23.38
C GLU A 155 2.58 -7.91 23.99
N THR A 156 1.70 -8.54 23.24
CA THR A 156 0.89 -9.67 23.68
C THR A 156 0.78 -10.73 22.59
N THR A 157 0.60 -12.00 22.99
CA THR A 157 0.36 -13.11 22.05
C THR A 157 -0.86 -12.84 21.14
N ARG A 158 -1.89 -12.19 21.68
CA ARG A 158 -3.06 -11.83 20.88
C ARG A 158 -2.71 -10.81 19.79
N ALA A 159 -1.96 -9.76 20.14
CA ALA A 159 -1.49 -8.76 19.18
C ALA A 159 -0.58 -9.40 18.11
N ALA A 160 0.30 -10.34 18.51
CA ALA A 160 1.12 -11.10 17.56
C ALA A 160 0.26 -11.85 16.52
N VAL A 161 -0.76 -12.58 16.97
CA VAL A 161 -1.68 -13.32 16.08
C VAL A 161 -2.45 -12.36 15.16
N GLU A 162 -2.98 -11.25 15.70
CA GLU A 162 -3.71 -10.26 14.92
C GLU A 162 -2.81 -9.63 13.84
N ASN A 163 -1.57 -9.28 14.17
CA ASN A 163 -0.60 -8.71 13.25
C ASN A 163 -0.18 -9.71 12.15
N ILE A 164 0.10 -10.96 12.53
CA ILE A 164 0.45 -12.02 11.57
C ILE A 164 -0.72 -12.30 10.63
N ALA A 165 -1.95 -12.36 11.16
CA ALA A 165 -3.16 -12.55 10.35
C ALA A 165 -3.37 -11.39 9.36
N TYR A 166 -3.10 -10.15 9.77
CA TYR A 166 -3.16 -8.97 8.90
C TYR A 166 -2.14 -9.07 7.75
N ILE A 167 -0.88 -9.42 8.04
CA ILE A 167 0.15 -9.61 7.00
C ILE A 167 -0.24 -10.76 6.06
N ALA A 168 -0.75 -11.88 6.60
CA ALA A 168 -1.20 -13.00 5.79
C ALA A 168 -2.36 -12.60 4.85
N ALA A 169 -3.30 -11.79 5.33
CA ALA A 169 -4.39 -11.25 4.51
C ALA A 169 -3.86 -10.32 3.41
N LEU A 170 -2.91 -9.45 3.73
CA LEU A 170 -2.24 -8.57 2.77
C LEU A 170 -1.57 -9.40 1.66
N ILE A 171 -0.81 -10.43 2.02
CA ILE A 171 -0.13 -11.32 1.07
C ILE A 171 -1.16 -12.05 0.20
N ALA A 172 -2.25 -12.55 0.79
CA ALA A 172 -3.29 -13.25 0.05
C ALA A 172 -3.97 -12.34 -1.00
N VAL A 173 -4.29 -11.09 -0.64
CA VAL A 173 -4.85 -10.11 -1.59
C VAL A 173 -3.84 -9.76 -2.68
N ASN A 174 -2.57 -9.51 -2.30
CA ASN A 174 -1.51 -9.25 -3.28
C ASN A 174 -1.37 -10.40 -4.28
N LEU A 175 -1.34 -11.64 -3.79
CA LEU A 175 -1.26 -12.82 -4.64
C LEU A 175 -2.47 -12.94 -5.58
N ALA A 176 -3.68 -12.67 -5.07
CA ALA A 176 -4.90 -12.69 -5.89
C ALA A 176 -4.85 -11.63 -7.01
N VAL A 177 -4.44 -10.39 -6.67
CA VAL A 177 -4.32 -9.30 -7.65
C VAL A 177 -3.22 -9.61 -8.67
N MET A 178 -2.06 -10.08 -8.23
CA MET A 178 -0.96 -10.46 -9.13
C MET A 178 -1.38 -11.58 -10.08
N ASN A 179 -2.13 -12.57 -9.59
CA ASN A 179 -2.64 -13.67 -10.43
C ASN A 179 -3.66 -13.22 -11.48
N LEU A 180 -4.32 -12.07 -11.30
CA LEU A 180 -5.23 -11.48 -12.29
C LEU A 180 -4.49 -10.66 -13.38
N LEU A 181 -3.20 -10.35 -13.18
CA LEU A 181 -2.43 -9.63 -14.20
C LEU A 181 -2.27 -10.47 -15.48
N PRO A 182 -2.27 -9.85 -16.67
CA PRO A 182 -2.14 -10.54 -17.94
C PRO A 182 -0.69 -11.00 -18.21
N LEU A 183 -0.11 -11.67 -17.21
CA LEU A 183 1.27 -12.18 -17.28
C LEU A 183 1.28 -13.68 -17.59
N PRO A 184 2.25 -14.15 -18.39
CA PRO A 184 2.44 -15.58 -18.60
C PRO A 184 2.66 -16.33 -17.27
N ALA A 185 2.20 -17.58 -17.21
CA ALA A 185 2.20 -18.47 -16.04
C ALA A 185 1.18 -18.15 -14.94
N LEU A 186 0.50 -16.99 -14.98
CA LEU A 186 -0.57 -16.62 -14.06
C LEU A 186 -1.94 -16.85 -14.68
N ASP A 187 -3.00 -16.91 -13.84
CA ASP A 187 -4.37 -17.14 -14.30
C ASP A 187 -4.89 -16.01 -15.21
N GLY A 188 -4.52 -14.76 -14.90
CA GLY A 188 -4.82 -13.60 -15.76
C GLY A 188 -4.23 -13.70 -17.14
N GLY A 189 -3.06 -14.34 -17.30
CA GLY A 189 -2.48 -14.65 -18.61
C GLY A 189 -3.36 -15.59 -19.42
N ARG A 190 -3.94 -16.62 -18.80
CA ARG A 190 -4.89 -17.53 -19.47
C ARG A 190 -6.17 -16.82 -19.87
N ILE A 191 -6.73 -16.00 -18.99
CA ILE A 191 -7.91 -15.16 -19.30
C ILE A 191 -7.60 -14.23 -20.47
N PHE A 192 -6.43 -13.62 -20.48
CA PHE A 192 -5.97 -12.76 -21.58
C PHE A 192 -5.90 -13.54 -22.92
N PHE A 193 -5.33 -14.74 -22.92
CA PHE A 193 -5.29 -15.58 -24.13
C PHE A 193 -6.67 -16.02 -24.60
N LEU A 194 -7.61 -16.33 -23.70
CA LEU A 194 -9.00 -16.58 -24.05
C LEU A 194 -9.64 -15.38 -24.76
N PHE A 195 -9.41 -14.17 -24.23
CA PHE A 195 -9.88 -12.93 -24.86
C PHE A 195 -9.26 -12.72 -26.24
N VAL A 196 -7.94 -12.89 -26.37
CA VAL A 196 -7.22 -12.79 -27.65
C VAL A 196 -7.74 -13.80 -28.66
N ASN A 197 -7.98 -15.05 -28.25
CA ASN A 197 -8.58 -16.08 -29.10
C ASN A 197 -10.01 -15.73 -29.54
N ALA A 198 -10.82 -15.16 -28.65
CA ALA A 198 -12.19 -14.70 -28.99
C ALA A 198 -12.14 -13.58 -30.05
N VAL A 199 -11.24 -12.60 -29.89
CA VAL A 199 -11.04 -11.53 -30.87
C VAL A 199 -10.49 -12.06 -32.20
N ALA A 200 -9.52 -12.98 -32.16
CA ALA A 200 -8.97 -13.61 -33.38
C ALA A 200 -10.04 -14.39 -34.15
N MET A 201 -10.92 -15.11 -33.42
CA MET A 201 -12.03 -15.81 -34.04
C MET A 201 -13.05 -14.85 -34.67
N LEU A 202 -13.32 -13.73 -34.02
CA LEU A 202 -14.27 -12.72 -34.53
C LEU A 202 -13.75 -12.03 -35.79
N LEU A 203 -12.45 -11.66 -35.80
CA LEU A 203 -11.86 -10.87 -36.89
C LEU A 203 -11.31 -11.75 -38.03
N PHE A 204 -10.64 -12.85 -37.70
CA PHE A 204 -9.89 -13.67 -38.67
C PHE A 204 -10.52 -15.05 -38.89
N LYS A 205 -11.56 -15.41 -38.11
CA LYS A 205 -12.18 -16.75 -38.11
C LYS A 205 -11.17 -17.89 -37.90
N LYS A 206 -10.09 -17.62 -37.19
CA LYS A 206 -9.03 -18.57 -36.86
C LYS A 206 -8.72 -18.52 -35.37
N GLN A 207 -8.49 -19.67 -34.75
CA GLN A 207 -8.00 -19.77 -33.38
C GLN A 207 -6.47 -19.81 -33.36
N ILE A 208 -5.89 -19.24 -32.34
CA ILE A 208 -4.46 -19.39 -32.05
C ILE A 208 -4.24 -20.80 -31.53
N PRO A 209 -3.33 -21.60 -32.13
CA PRO A 209 -3.07 -22.95 -31.65
C PRO A 209 -2.61 -22.95 -30.18
N ALA A 210 -3.20 -23.80 -29.34
CA ALA A 210 -2.88 -23.92 -27.90
C ALA A 210 -1.39 -24.16 -27.61
N LYS A 211 -0.66 -24.68 -28.58
CA LYS A 211 0.79 -24.88 -28.48
C LYS A 211 1.56 -23.60 -28.20
N TYR A 212 1.17 -22.47 -28.81
CA TYR A 212 1.83 -21.18 -28.58
C TYR A 212 1.52 -20.63 -27.18
N GLU A 213 0.27 -20.75 -26.74
CA GLU A 213 -0.14 -20.39 -25.39
C GLU A 213 0.67 -21.18 -24.35
N ASN A 214 0.77 -22.51 -24.51
CA ASN A 214 1.54 -23.36 -23.61
C ASN A 214 3.02 -23.00 -23.56
N TYR A 215 3.66 -22.68 -24.69
CA TYR A 215 5.06 -22.25 -24.71
C TYR A 215 5.26 -20.92 -23.99
N ILE A 216 4.37 -19.96 -24.18
CA ILE A 216 4.45 -18.65 -23.52
C ILE A 216 4.28 -18.81 -22.02
N HIS A 217 3.30 -19.61 -21.57
CA HIS A 217 3.11 -19.92 -20.15
C HIS A 217 4.30 -20.65 -19.54
N PHE A 218 4.87 -21.62 -20.25
CA PHE A 218 6.06 -22.33 -19.78
C PHE A 218 7.28 -21.41 -19.65
N ALA A 219 7.52 -20.56 -20.64
CA ALA A 219 8.60 -19.57 -20.59
C ALA A 219 8.40 -18.59 -19.43
N GLY A 220 7.16 -18.13 -19.18
CA GLY A 220 6.82 -17.29 -18.05
C GLY A 220 7.07 -17.98 -16.70
N LEU A 221 6.73 -19.28 -16.60
CA LEU A 221 7.01 -20.06 -15.39
C LEU A 221 8.52 -20.13 -15.10
N ILE A 222 9.34 -20.42 -16.11
CA ILE A 222 10.80 -20.45 -15.95
C ILE A 222 11.33 -19.10 -15.50
N LEU A 223 10.82 -18.01 -16.09
CA LEU A 223 11.21 -16.64 -15.70
C LEU A 223 10.84 -16.33 -14.25
N LEU A 224 9.64 -16.70 -13.81
CA LEU A 224 9.20 -16.47 -12.42
C LEU A 224 10.01 -17.31 -11.43
N LEU A 225 10.34 -18.57 -11.77
CA LEU A 225 11.22 -19.40 -10.95
C LEU A 225 12.63 -18.83 -10.85
N ALA A 226 13.19 -18.33 -11.96
CA ALA A 226 14.48 -17.67 -11.95
C ALA A 226 14.46 -16.39 -11.08
N LEU A 227 13.42 -15.57 -11.20
CA LEU A 227 13.24 -14.39 -10.34
C LEU A 227 13.14 -14.77 -8.87
N MET A 228 12.37 -15.83 -8.53
CA MET A 228 12.27 -16.32 -7.14
C MET A 228 13.63 -16.71 -6.57
N VAL A 229 14.46 -17.40 -7.35
CA VAL A 229 15.83 -17.76 -6.92
C VAL A 229 16.66 -16.50 -6.65
N VAL A 230 16.61 -15.51 -7.53
CA VAL A 230 17.32 -14.23 -7.33
C VAL A 230 16.86 -13.52 -6.06
N LEU A 231 15.55 -13.48 -5.79
CA LEU A 231 14.99 -12.86 -4.59
C LEU A 231 15.40 -13.59 -3.32
N VAL A 232 15.43 -14.94 -3.31
CA VAL A 232 15.91 -15.73 -2.17
C VAL A 232 17.36 -15.39 -1.85
N PHE A 233 18.24 -15.31 -2.85
CA PHE A 233 19.64 -14.92 -2.62
C PHE A 233 19.76 -13.47 -2.14
N SER A 234 18.94 -12.56 -2.66
CA SER A 234 18.88 -11.17 -2.19
C SER A 234 18.45 -11.08 -0.73
N ASP A 235 17.41 -11.82 -0.33
CA ASP A 235 16.90 -11.82 1.05
C ASP A 235 17.92 -12.38 2.03
N VAL A 236 18.55 -13.51 1.70
CA VAL A 236 19.62 -14.10 2.53
C VAL A 236 20.78 -13.12 2.67
N GLY A 237 21.15 -12.43 1.59
CA GLY A 237 22.18 -11.39 1.63
C GLY A 237 21.84 -10.18 2.52
N LYS A 238 20.55 -9.88 2.70
CA LYS A 238 20.08 -8.82 3.63
C LYS A 238 20.11 -9.28 5.09
N LEU A 239 19.90 -10.57 5.36
CA LEU A 239 19.88 -11.13 6.71
C LEU A 239 21.30 -11.34 7.29
N ILE A 240 22.31 -11.44 6.43
CA ILE A 240 23.73 -11.67 6.85
C ILE A 240 24.45 -10.34 7.14
N LYS A 241 23.89 -9.21 6.70
CA LYS A 241 24.42 -7.86 6.95
C LYS A 241 23.84 -7.25 8.21
#